data_7840179353ab1f676599f7afdbc7355d
#
_entry.id   7840179353ab1f676599f7afdbc7355d
#
_cell.length_a   1.000
_cell.length_b   1.000
_cell.length_c   1.000
_cell.angle_alpha   90.00
_cell.angle_beta   90.00
_cell.angle_gamma   90.00
#
_symmetry.space_group_name_H-M   'P 1'
#
loop_
_entity.id
_entity.type
_entity.pdbx_description
1 polymer ?
#
loop_
_entity_poly.entity_id
_entity_poly.type
_entity_poly.pdbx_seq_one_letter_code
_entity_poly.pdbx_strand_id
1 'polypeptide(L)'
;MNSLSRLKFALLTAPFLLIGEVSGQTQLETPQPSPGARVVQSIGVAEVVIDYHRPAVRGRRIWGSLVPYGEVWRAGANENTTISFSHPVKIEGQNLSAGTYGLHVIPRENEWTVIFSTNSRSWGSFFYREDEDALRVTVTPQEAAFAENLLYEFEDLTDSTATFSLLWEKLRVPVQVSMNMHQIVLQNIRERYLRGLAGFGWQGYNQAAQYCLTHNLNLEEALTWADRSIAINENASNLWTKADLLQKAGNVAESQTLR
;
A
#
# COMPACT_ATOMS: atom_id res chain seq x y z
N MET A 1 -79.69 41.12 32.17
CA MET A 1 -78.85 40.05 32.77
C MET A 1 -77.80 39.69 31.72
N ASN A 2 -76.63 40.29 31.84
CA ASN A 2 -75.60 40.34 30.79
C ASN A 2 -74.52 39.28 31.05
N SER A 3 -74.31 38.42 30.08
CA SER A 3 -73.22 37.47 30.05
C SER A 3 -72.06 38.07 29.17
N LEU A 4 -70.95 38.44 29.79
CA LEU A 4 -69.75 38.89 29.17
C LEU A 4 -68.92 37.71 28.79
N SER A 5 -68.77 37.44 27.46
CA SER A 5 -67.81 36.46 26.89
C SER A 5 -66.41 37.04 26.92
N ARG A 6 -65.48 36.38 27.62
CA ARG A 6 -64.05 36.70 27.63
C ARG A 6 -63.38 36.07 26.44
N LEU A 7 -62.90 36.92 25.53
CA LEU A 7 -62.03 36.54 24.40
C LEU A 7 -60.61 36.30 24.91
N LYS A 8 -60.14 35.08 24.81
CA LYS A 8 -58.75 34.75 25.12
C LYS A 8 -57.90 34.94 23.85
N PHE A 9 -57.02 35.95 23.88
CA PHE A 9 -55.96 36.11 22.89
C PHE A 9 -54.85 35.08 23.19
N ALA A 10 -54.58 34.14 22.27
CA ALA A 10 -53.44 33.29 22.32
C ALA A 10 -52.29 33.99 21.56
N LEU A 11 -51.23 34.36 22.27
CA LEU A 11 -49.98 34.84 21.68
C LEU A 11 -49.25 33.63 21.10
N LEU A 12 -49.19 33.55 19.78
CA LEU A 12 -48.29 32.62 19.08
C LEU A 12 -46.88 33.22 19.07
N THR A 13 -45.98 32.68 19.89
CA THR A 13 -44.56 32.99 19.82
C THR A 13 -43.94 32.07 18.76
N ALA A 14 -43.60 32.62 17.58
CA ALA A 14 -42.83 31.93 16.57
C ALA A 14 -41.36 31.84 17.03
N PRO A 15 -40.72 30.68 16.97
CA PRO A 15 -39.29 30.61 17.25
C PRO A 15 -38.50 31.21 16.07
N PHE A 16 -37.73 32.26 16.35
CA PHE A 16 -36.78 32.84 15.42
C PHE A 16 -35.60 31.88 15.28
N LEU A 17 -35.58 31.08 14.21
CA LEU A 17 -34.44 30.28 13.82
C LEU A 17 -33.34 31.26 13.33
N LEU A 18 -32.37 31.53 14.18
CA LEU A 18 -31.11 32.15 13.78
C LEU A 18 -30.36 31.12 12.86
N ILE A 19 -30.54 31.25 11.57
CA ILE A 19 -29.65 30.62 10.57
C ILE A 19 -28.32 31.37 10.66
N GLY A 20 -27.39 30.85 11.43
CA GLY A 20 -26.02 31.31 11.42
C GLY A 20 -25.46 31.04 10.03
N GLU A 21 -25.15 32.11 9.27
CA GLU A 21 -24.34 31.98 8.06
C GLU A 21 -22.98 31.41 8.47
N VAL A 22 -22.75 30.13 8.14
CA VAL A 22 -21.42 29.57 8.14
C VAL A 22 -20.70 30.24 6.98
N SER A 23 -20.04 31.36 7.23
CA SER A 23 -19.10 31.98 6.31
C SER A 23 -17.92 31.01 6.15
N GLY A 24 -18.04 30.07 5.22
CA GLY A 24 -16.92 29.31 4.74
C GLY A 24 -15.94 30.31 4.14
N GLN A 25 -14.86 30.61 4.88
CA GLN A 25 -13.75 31.35 4.30
C GLN A 25 -13.20 30.52 3.15
N THR A 26 -13.54 30.90 1.93
CA THR A 26 -12.89 30.39 0.72
C THR A 26 -11.45 30.85 0.75
N GLN A 27 -10.54 29.96 1.17
CA GLN A 27 -9.12 30.24 1.12
C GLN A 27 -8.70 30.36 -0.35
N LEU A 28 -7.98 31.44 -0.69
CA LEU A 28 -7.46 31.63 -2.04
C LEU A 28 -6.48 30.47 -2.36
N GLU A 29 -6.83 29.67 -3.34
CA GLU A 29 -5.94 28.63 -3.83
C GLU A 29 -4.84 29.26 -4.69
N THR A 30 -3.59 29.08 -4.28
CA THR A 30 -2.41 29.53 -5.01
C THR A 30 -1.44 28.37 -5.24
N PRO A 31 -0.63 28.40 -6.30
CA PRO A 31 0.39 27.39 -6.52
C PRO A 31 1.35 27.30 -5.33
N GLN A 32 1.53 26.09 -4.80
CA GLN A 32 2.45 25.85 -3.69
C GLN A 32 3.91 25.82 -4.18
N PRO A 33 4.86 26.39 -3.41
CA PRO A 33 6.29 26.34 -3.73
C PRO A 33 6.87 24.92 -3.82
N SER A 34 6.23 23.96 -3.14
CA SER A 34 6.53 22.52 -3.18
C SER A 34 5.25 21.79 -3.58
N PRO A 35 5.02 21.55 -4.89
CA PRO A 35 3.80 20.91 -5.34
C PRO A 35 3.70 19.48 -4.85
N GLY A 36 2.46 19.04 -4.62
CA GLY A 36 2.16 17.64 -4.29
C GLY A 36 2.43 16.71 -5.47
N ALA A 37 2.84 15.50 -5.18
CA ALA A 37 3.03 14.42 -6.14
C ALA A 37 2.64 13.07 -5.53
N ARG A 38 2.28 12.15 -6.41
CA ARG A 38 1.94 10.78 -6.05
C ARG A 38 2.59 9.83 -7.04
N VAL A 39 3.24 8.80 -6.54
CA VAL A 39 3.73 7.68 -7.33
C VAL A 39 3.09 6.39 -6.86
N VAL A 40 2.66 5.57 -7.80
CA VAL A 40 2.01 4.28 -7.56
C VAL A 40 2.78 3.22 -8.33
N GLN A 41 3.16 2.15 -7.65
CA GLN A 41 3.85 1.02 -8.24
C GLN A 41 3.15 -0.29 -7.87
N SER A 42 2.76 -1.06 -8.89
CA SER A 42 2.34 -2.45 -8.71
C SER A 42 3.56 -3.36 -8.61
N ILE A 43 3.57 -4.26 -7.63
CA ILE A 43 4.56 -5.34 -7.48
C ILE A 43 3.77 -6.64 -7.45
N GLY A 44 3.78 -7.40 -8.55
CA GLY A 44 2.86 -8.52 -8.74
C GLY A 44 1.39 -8.08 -8.61
N VAL A 45 0.67 -8.62 -7.64
CA VAL A 45 -0.75 -8.27 -7.35
C VAL A 45 -0.89 -7.23 -6.22
N ALA A 46 0.21 -6.78 -5.65
CA ALA A 46 0.24 -5.78 -4.59
C ALA A 46 0.52 -4.39 -5.15
N GLU A 47 0.17 -3.35 -4.37
CA GLU A 47 0.39 -1.95 -4.72
C GLU A 47 1.15 -1.24 -3.60
N VAL A 48 2.10 -0.39 -3.99
CA VAL A 48 2.80 0.55 -3.13
C VAL A 48 2.52 1.96 -3.63
N VAL A 49 2.13 2.86 -2.73
CA VAL A 49 1.78 4.25 -3.05
C VAL A 49 2.62 5.18 -2.19
N ILE A 50 3.24 6.20 -2.78
CA ILE A 50 3.93 7.26 -2.06
C ILE A 50 3.27 8.60 -2.42
N ASP A 51 2.71 9.29 -1.40
CA ASP A 51 2.18 10.65 -1.51
C ASP A 51 3.17 11.61 -0.82
N TYR A 52 3.59 12.66 -1.53
CA TYR A 52 4.63 13.56 -1.04
C TYR A 52 4.58 14.95 -1.68
N HIS A 53 5.35 15.89 -1.14
CA HIS A 53 5.55 17.20 -1.74
C HIS A 53 7.00 17.38 -2.18
N ARG A 54 7.19 18.08 -3.30
CA ARG A 54 8.44 18.20 -4.06
C ARG A 54 9.14 19.54 -3.82
N PRO A 55 9.95 19.70 -2.75
CA PRO A 55 10.78 20.88 -2.60
C PRO A 55 11.84 20.96 -3.70
N ALA A 56 12.16 22.18 -4.15
CA ALA A 56 13.22 22.46 -5.10
C ALA A 56 14.52 22.84 -4.39
N VAL A 57 15.66 22.55 -5.00
CA VAL A 57 16.99 22.93 -4.48
C VAL A 57 17.17 24.46 -4.46
N ARG A 58 16.85 25.14 -5.54
CA ARG A 58 16.95 26.60 -5.70
C ARG A 58 18.33 27.15 -5.27
N GLY A 59 19.40 26.48 -5.65
CA GLY A 59 20.76 26.85 -5.34
C GLY A 59 21.16 26.76 -3.86
N ARG A 60 20.32 26.19 -3.00
CA ARG A 60 20.61 26.03 -1.57
C ARG A 60 21.46 24.78 -1.33
N ARG A 61 22.25 24.84 -0.27
CA ARG A 61 22.85 23.64 0.31
C ARG A 61 21.76 22.84 1.02
N ILE A 62 21.53 21.60 0.59
CA ILE A 62 20.49 20.74 1.13
C ILE A 62 21.01 19.98 2.36
N TRP A 63 21.89 19.04 2.14
CA TRP A 63 22.35 18.11 3.16
C TRP A 63 23.31 18.76 4.16
N GLY A 64 22.99 18.59 5.46
CA GLY A 64 23.71 19.22 6.56
C GLY A 64 23.41 20.72 6.70
N SER A 65 22.38 21.27 5.99
CA SER A 65 21.97 22.66 6.07
C SER A 65 20.45 22.79 6.07
N LEU A 66 19.77 22.82 4.90
CA LEU A 66 18.30 22.86 4.83
C LEU A 66 17.68 21.63 5.50
N VAL A 67 18.30 20.48 5.31
CA VAL A 67 18.01 19.22 6.00
C VAL A 67 19.21 18.88 6.88
N PRO A 68 19.13 19.15 8.21
CA PRO A 68 20.24 18.90 9.13
C PRO A 68 20.55 17.42 9.25
N TYR A 69 21.81 17.08 9.45
CA TYR A 69 22.21 15.73 9.78
C TYR A 69 21.84 15.36 11.22
N GLY A 70 21.39 14.14 11.44
CA GLY A 70 21.03 13.61 12.75
C GLY A 70 19.62 13.99 13.24
N GLU A 71 18.87 14.77 12.47
CA GLU A 71 17.50 15.18 12.80
C GLU A 71 16.46 14.44 11.95
N VAL A 72 15.27 14.22 12.53
CA VAL A 72 14.15 13.59 11.81
C VAL A 72 13.55 14.57 10.81
N TRP A 73 13.55 14.17 9.54
CA TRP A 73 12.96 14.92 8.44
C TRP A 73 11.84 14.11 7.76
N ARG A 74 10.73 14.78 7.42
CA ARG A 74 9.53 14.18 6.77
C ARG A 74 9.75 13.68 5.34
N ALA A 75 10.99 13.61 4.88
CA ALA A 75 11.37 13.13 3.55
C ALA A 75 10.60 13.80 2.38
N GLY A 76 10.34 15.10 2.54
CA GLY A 76 9.56 15.93 1.61
C GLY A 76 9.36 17.35 2.15
N ALA A 77 8.21 17.94 1.83
CA ALA A 77 7.80 19.28 2.30
C ALA A 77 6.31 19.28 2.67
N ASN A 78 5.84 20.34 3.31
CA ASN A 78 4.45 20.57 3.77
C ASN A 78 3.97 19.44 4.71
N GLU A 79 2.89 18.74 4.36
CA GLU A 79 2.35 17.61 5.11
C GLU A 79 3.33 16.43 5.13
N ASN A 80 3.05 15.43 5.94
CA ASN A 80 3.82 14.19 5.96
C ASN A 80 3.91 13.56 4.57
N THR A 81 5.10 13.14 4.18
CA THR A 81 5.24 12.11 3.15
C THR A 81 4.66 10.82 3.70
N THR A 82 3.83 10.15 2.94
CA THR A 82 3.25 8.86 3.32
C THR A 82 3.62 7.78 2.33
N ILE A 83 3.77 6.56 2.85
CA ILE A 83 3.89 5.36 2.03
C ILE A 83 2.84 4.34 2.46
N SER A 84 2.13 3.78 1.48
CA SER A 84 1.07 2.80 1.71
C SER A 84 1.39 1.49 1.04
N PHE A 85 1.17 0.39 1.76
CA PHE A 85 1.34 -0.98 1.26
C PHE A 85 -0.01 -1.70 1.32
N SER A 86 -0.49 -2.20 0.18
CA SER A 86 -1.75 -2.96 0.12
C SER A 86 -1.68 -4.34 0.78
N HIS A 87 -0.49 -4.88 0.94
CA HIS A 87 -0.20 -6.19 1.55
C HIS A 87 1.02 -6.10 2.47
N PRO A 88 1.23 -7.07 3.39
CA PRO A 88 2.44 -7.13 4.20
C PRO A 88 3.70 -7.23 3.33
N VAL A 89 4.73 -6.49 3.72
CA VAL A 89 6.01 -6.40 3.00
C VAL A 89 7.19 -6.69 3.91
N LYS A 90 8.36 -6.85 3.31
CA LYS A 90 9.64 -6.70 4.01
C LYS A 90 10.36 -5.49 3.44
N ILE A 91 10.80 -4.62 4.32
CA ILE A 91 11.63 -3.46 4.02
C ILE A 91 13.05 -3.77 4.50
N GLU A 92 14.02 -3.77 3.60
CA GLU A 92 15.40 -4.19 3.93
C GLU A 92 15.42 -5.54 4.69
N GLY A 93 14.56 -6.48 4.27
CA GLY A 93 14.41 -7.80 4.90
C GLY A 93 13.59 -7.85 6.18
N GLN A 94 13.18 -6.71 6.77
CA GLN A 94 12.41 -6.64 8.02
C GLN A 94 10.90 -6.53 7.75
N ASN A 95 10.09 -7.27 8.51
CA ASN A 95 8.64 -7.33 8.29
C ASN A 95 7.95 -6.01 8.62
N LEU A 96 7.02 -5.60 7.77
CA LEU A 96 6.11 -4.49 7.97
C LEU A 96 4.69 -4.90 7.50
N SER A 97 3.68 -4.63 8.33
CA SER A 97 2.29 -4.95 8.00
C SER A 97 1.77 -4.09 6.85
N ALA A 98 0.68 -4.53 6.20
CA ALA A 98 -0.08 -3.68 5.29
C ALA A 98 -0.61 -2.45 6.03
N GLY A 99 -0.64 -1.31 5.35
CA GLY A 99 -1.12 -0.05 5.95
C GLY A 99 -0.49 1.18 5.33
N THR A 100 -0.84 2.35 5.88
CA THR A 100 -0.28 3.65 5.50
C THR A 100 0.59 4.16 6.64
N TYR A 101 1.81 4.55 6.32
CA TYR A 101 2.81 5.01 7.26
C TYR A 101 3.28 6.43 6.91
N GLY A 102 3.57 7.25 7.92
CA GLY A 102 4.35 8.46 7.75
C GLY A 102 5.80 8.07 7.47
N LEU A 103 6.34 8.56 6.35
CA LEU A 103 7.72 8.28 5.95
C LEU A 103 8.62 9.41 6.43
N HIS A 104 9.55 9.08 7.32
CA HIS A 104 10.57 10.00 7.81
C HIS A 104 11.96 9.43 7.58
N VAL A 105 12.96 10.30 7.59
CA VAL A 105 14.36 9.88 7.52
C VAL A 105 15.21 10.68 8.52
N ILE A 106 16.27 10.07 9.00
CA ILE A 106 17.36 10.74 9.72
C ILE A 106 18.60 10.65 8.83
N PRO A 107 18.93 11.71 8.10
CA PRO A 107 20.12 11.70 7.24
C PRO A 107 21.40 11.81 8.07
N ARG A 108 22.43 11.14 7.63
CA ARG A 108 23.81 11.27 8.09
C ARG A 108 24.74 11.23 6.86
N GLU A 109 26.03 11.45 7.05
CA GLU A 109 26.95 11.52 5.91
C GLU A 109 27.04 10.23 5.10
N ASN A 110 27.10 9.07 5.78
CA ASN A 110 27.32 7.78 5.14
C ASN A 110 26.18 6.78 5.31
N GLU A 111 25.20 7.08 6.17
CA GLU A 111 24.14 6.15 6.56
C GLU A 111 22.87 6.93 6.89
N TRP A 112 21.74 6.49 6.39
CA TRP A 112 20.45 7.08 6.66
C TRP A 112 19.54 6.10 7.39
N THR A 113 18.83 6.58 8.39
CA THR A 113 17.73 5.81 8.98
C THR A 113 16.43 6.18 8.28
N VAL A 114 15.74 5.20 7.70
CA VAL A 114 14.39 5.37 7.13
C VAL A 114 13.39 4.84 8.14
N ILE A 115 12.36 5.65 8.41
CA ILE A 115 11.38 5.42 9.48
C ILE A 115 9.99 5.31 8.88
N PHE A 116 9.26 4.29 9.29
CA PHE A 116 7.85 4.05 8.96
C PHE A 116 7.02 4.25 10.22
N SER A 117 6.46 5.45 10.39
CA SER A 117 5.66 5.80 11.56
C SER A 117 4.19 5.45 11.36
N THR A 118 3.53 4.94 12.39
CA THR A 118 2.07 4.73 12.39
C THR A 118 1.29 6.05 12.31
N ASN A 119 1.92 7.16 12.67
CA ASN A 119 1.37 8.50 12.51
C ASN A 119 1.58 9.02 11.08
N SER A 120 0.60 8.81 10.21
CA SER A 120 0.65 9.21 8.80
C SER A 120 -0.07 10.55 8.50
N ARG A 121 -0.62 11.24 9.51
CA ARG A 121 -1.49 12.41 9.32
C ARG A 121 -0.95 13.71 9.93
N SER A 122 0.28 13.71 10.42
CA SER A 122 0.92 14.90 10.97
C SER A 122 1.31 15.90 9.89
N TRP A 123 1.53 17.14 10.28
CA TRP A 123 2.15 18.15 9.43
C TRP A 123 3.64 18.25 9.73
N GLY A 124 4.48 17.86 8.76
CA GLY A 124 5.92 17.81 8.94
C GLY A 124 6.40 16.76 9.96
N SER A 125 7.57 16.94 10.54
CA SER A 125 8.12 16.09 11.61
C SER A 125 8.06 16.75 13.00
N PHE A 126 7.31 17.83 13.16
CA PHE A 126 7.26 18.57 14.43
C PHE A 126 6.61 17.79 15.57
N PHE A 127 5.70 16.87 15.23
CA PHE A 127 4.98 16.03 16.16
C PHE A 127 5.43 14.56 16.10
N TYR A 128 6.59 14.32 15.48
CA TYR A 128 7.15 13.00 15.40
C TYR A 128 7.46 12.45 16.80
N ARG A 129 7.15 11.18 17.00
CA ARG A 129 7.41 10.43 18.23
C ARG A 129 7.98 9.06 17.88
N GLU A 130 9.07 8.69 18.54
CA GLU A 130 9.76 7.42 18.30
C GLU A 130 8.93 6.20 18.71
N ASP A 131 8.03 6.34 19.69
CA ASP A 131 7.13 5.29 20.15
C ASP A 131 5.98 5.00 19.16
N GLU A 132 5.82 5.80 18.11
CA GLU A 132 4.91 5.58 16.98
C GLU A 132 5.59 4.85 15.80
N ASP A 133 6.86 4.50 15.90
CA ASP A 133 7.57 3.83 14.81
C ASP A 133 7.17 2.36 14.70
N ALA A 134 6.62 2.00 13.54
CA ALA A 134 6.36 0.60 13.19
C ALA A 134 7.64 -0.11 12.74
N LEU A 135 8.55 0.62 12.07
CA LEU A 135 9.81 0.07 11.58
C LEU A 135 10.84 1.18 11.38
N ARG A 136 12.10 0.85 11.66
CA ARG A 136 13.30 1.61 11.27
C ARG A 136 14.24 0.71 10.52
N VAL A 137 14.76 1.19 9.40
CA VAL A 137 15.79 0.50 8.61
C VAL A 137 16.93 1.45 8.32
N THR A 138 18.11 0.89 8.13
CA THR A 138 19.32 1.62 7.79
C THR A 138 19.65 1.38 6.32
N VAL A 139 19.92 2.45 5.58
CA VAL A 139 20.28 2.42 4.16
C VAL A 139 21.49 3.32 3.89
N THR A 140 22.22 3.04 2.83
CA THR A 140 23.36 3.84 2.40
C THR A 140 22.95 4.76 1.25
N PRO A 141 23.05 6.09 1.40
CA PRO A 141 22.82 7.01 0.30
C PRO A 141 23.86 6.82 -0.80
N GLN A 142 23.47 7.09 -2.03
CA GLN A 142 24.30 6.93 -3.22
C GLN A 142 24.37 8.25 -3.98
N GLU A 143 25.48 8.50 -4.68
CA GLU A 143 25.57 9.61 -5.62
C GLU A 143 24.62 9.36 -6.80
N ALA A 144 23.97 10.43 -7.27
CA ALA A 144 23.02 10.40 -8.38
C ALA A 144 23.16 11.63 -9.27
N ALA A 145 22.51 11.60 -10.43
CA ALA A 145 22.35 12.78 -11.26
C ALA A 145 21.58 13.87 -10.50
N PHE A 146 21.93 15.14 -10.78
CA PHE A 146 21.28 16.26 -10.09
C PHE A 146 19.78 16.31 -10.35
N ALA A 147 19.01 16.30 -9.26
CA ALA A 147 17.56 16.45 -9.27
C ALA A 147 17.18 17.78 -8.58
N GLU A 148 16.69 18.75 -9.34
CA GLU A 148 16.27 20.06 -8.82
C GLU A 148 15.10 19.93 -7.85
N ASN A 149 14.10 19.12 -8.18
CA ASN A 149 12.95 18.84 -7.34
C ASN A 149 13.04 17.44 -6.75
N LEU A 150 12.81 17.31 -5.43
CA LEU A 150 12.70 16.01 -4.79
C LEU A 150 11.71 15.14 -5.55
N LEU A 151 12.05 13.87 -5.76
CA LEU A 151 11.17 12.89 -6.37
C LEU A 151 11.36 11.52 -5.73
N TYR A 152 10.32 10.68 -5.85
CA TYR A 152 10.38 9.26 -5.58
C TYR A 152 10.22 8.50 -6.88
N GLU A 153 10.98 7.42 -7.05
CA GLU A 153 10.87 6.50 -8.18
C GLU A 153 11.00 5.05 -7.73
N PHE A 154 10.57 4.13 -8.58
CA PHE A 154 10.70 2.69 -8.36
C PHE A 154 11.55 2.08 -9.47
N GLU A 155 12.40 1.13 -9.09
CA GLU A 155 13.32 0.40 -9.97
C GLU A 155 13.52 -1.02 -9.47
N ASP A 156 14.32 -1.83 -10.18
CA ASP A 156 14.64 -3.24 -9.88
C ASP A 156 13.37 -4.08 -9.69
N LEU A 157 12.37 -3.85 -10.56
CA LEU A 157 11.07 -4.47 -10.46
C LEU A 157 11.10 -5.94 -10.83
N THR A 158 10.53 -6.77 -9.96
CA THR A 158 10.18 -8.17 -10.23
C THR A 158 8.73 -8.44 -9.81
N ASP A 159 8.28 -9.69 -9.91
CA ASP A 159 6.94 -10.06 -9.42
C ASP A 159 6.78 -9.95 -7.90
N SER A 160 7.86 -9.83 -7.14
CA SER A 160 7.84 -9.85 -5.67
C SER A 160 8.74 -8.81 -5.01
N THR A 161 9.51 -8.04 -5.77
CA THR A 161 10.45 -7.04 -5.26
C THR A 161 10.41 -5.75 -6.04
N ALA A 162 10.78 -4.65 -5.39
CA ALA A 162 11.10 -3.37 -5.99
C ALA A 162 12.08 -2.63 -5.09
N THR A 163 12.75 -1.64 -5.63
CA THR A 163 13.48 -0.64 -4.86
C THR A 163 12.77 0.69 -5.05
N PHE A 164 12.30 1.34 -3.97
CA PHE A 164 11.91 2.74 -4.07
C PHE A 164 13.06 3.64 -3.64
N SER A 165 13.24 4.76 -4.32
CA SER A 165 14.33 5.68 -4.06
C SER A 165 13.82 7.10 -3.89
N LEU A 166 14.29 7.80 -2.86
CA LEU A 166 14.20 9.25 -2.76
C LEU A 166 15.40 9.85 -3.50
N LEU A 167 15.12 10.75 -4.48
CA LEU A 167 16.15 11.47 -5.22
C LEU A 167 15.99 12.96 -4.98
N TRP A 168 17.05 13.63 -4.58
CA TRP A 168 17.10 15.08 -4.46
C TRP A 168 18.54 15.59 -4.43
N GLU A 169 18.76 16.75 -5.06
CA GLU A 169 20.10 17.30 -5.27
C GLU A 169 20.97 16.28 -6.04
N LYS A 170 22.02 15.74 -5.46
CA LYS A 170 22.89 14.72 -6.04
C LYS A 170 22.88 13.41 -5.27
N LEU A 171 21.88 13.19 -4.44
CA LEU A 171 21.74 11.97 -3.67
C LEU A 171 20.51 11.18 -4.06
N ARG A 172 20.67 9.88 -4.03
CA ARG A 172 19.65 8.85 -4.10
C ARG A 172 19.70 8.01 -2.83
N VAL A 173 18.56 7.76 -2.25
CA VAL A 173 18.40 6.94 -1.05
C VAL A 173 17.52 5.75 -1.40
N PRO A 174 18.10 4.61 -1.79
CA PRO A 174 17.37 3.41 -2.19
C PRO A 174 16.88 2.65 -0.95
N VAL A 175 15.68 2.07 -1.04
CA VAL A 175 15.08 1.21 -0.02
C VAL A 175 14.45 0.02 -0.70
N GLN A 176 14.89 -1.19 -0.36
CA GLN A 176 14.37 -2.41 -0.94
C GLN A 176 13.04 -2.81 -0.29
N VAL A 177 12.06 -3.13 -1.14
CA VAL A 177 10.77 -3.71 -0.76
C VAL A 177 10.68 -5.11 -1.34
N SER A 178 10.28 -6.07 -0.53
CA SER A 178 9.98 -7.42 -1.00
C SER A 178 8.73 -7.97 -0.31
N MET A 179 8.08 -8.94 -0.95
CA MET A 179 6.87 -9.57 -0.40
C MET A 179 6.78 -11.03 -0.81
N ASN A 180 6.11 -11.83 0.00
CA ASN A 180 5.84 -13.22 -0.35
C ASN A 180 4.64 -13.29 -1.30
N MET A 181 4.90 -13.09 -2.59
CA MET A 181 3.85 -13.05 -3.62
C MET A 181 3.04 -14.34 -3.69
N HIS A 182 3.69 -15.48 -3.55
CA HIS A 182 2.97 -16.76 -3.57
C HIS A 182 2.00 -16.90 -2.40
N GLN A 183 2.39 -16.46 -1.20
CA GLN A 183 1.49 -16.45 -0.04
C GLN A 183 0.29 -15.54 -0.27
N ILE A 184 0.51 -14.35 -0.83
CA ILE A 184 -0.54 -13.37 -1.15
C ILE A 184 -1.54 -13.97 -2.15
N VAL A 185 -1.03 -14.57 -3.23
CA VAL A 185 -1.88 -15.19 -4.26
C VAL A 185 -2.66 -16.38 -3.70
N LEU A 186 -2.02 -17.28 -2.95
CA LEU A 186 -2.69 -18.42 -2.32
C LEU A 186 -3.78 -17.98 -1.33
N GLN A 187 -3.51 -16.95 -0.53
CA GLN A 187 -4.52 -16.39 0.36
C GLN A 187 -5.69 -15.80 -0.43
N ASN A 188 -5.43 -15.07 -1.51
CA ASN A 188 -6.48 -14.56 -2.39
C ASN A 188 -7.29 -15.69 -3.04
N ILE A 189 -6.66 -16.76 -3.50
CA ILE A 189 -7.35 -17.94 -4.03
C ILE A 189 -8.33 -18.52 -2.99
N ARG A 190 -7.86 -18.73 -1.76
CA ARG A 190 -8.68 -19.35 -0.68
C ARG A 190 -9.81 -18.45 -0.19
N GLU A 191 -9.54 -17.15 -0.01
CA GLU A 191 -10.44 -16.24 0.72
C GLU A 191 -11.37 -15.45 -0.18
N ARG A 192 -10.99 -15.23 -1.44
CA ARG A 192 -11.75 -14.38 -2.36
C ARG A 192 -12.11 -15.08 -3.67
N TYR A 193 -11.13 -15.64 -4.38
CA TYR A 193 -11.32 -16.15 -5.73
C TYR A 193 -12.26 -17.37 -5.74
N LEU A 194 -11.97 -18.40 -4.95
CA LEU A 194 -12.80 -19.61 -4.85
C LEU A 194 -14.06 -19.43 -3.99
N ARG A 195 -14.17 -18.36 -3.20
CA ARG A 195 -15.40 -17.97 -2.49
C ARG A 195 -16.32 -17.09 -3.32
N GLY A 196 -15.84 -16.59 -4.46
CA GLY A 196 -16.59 -15.78 -5.42
C GLY A 196 -17.15 -16.64 -6.57
N LEU A 197 -17.41 -15.96 -7.70
CA LEU A 197 -17.98 -16.62 -8.90
C LEU A 197 -17.11 -17.75 -9.44
N ALA A 198 -15.80 -17.67 -9.29
CA ALA A 198 -14.87 -18.70 -9.76
C ALA A 198 -15.08 -20.06 -9.05
N GLY A 199 -15.56 -20.06 -7.81
CA GLY A 199 -15.84 -21.28 -7.05
C GLY A 199 -17.10 -22.03 -7.45
N PHE A 200 -17.94 -21.48 -8.35
CA PHE A 200 -19.09 -22.19 -8.91
C PHE A 200 -18.75 -23.07 -10.11
N GLY A 201 -17.63 -22.80 -10.78
CA GLY A 201 -17.21 -23.49 -11.99
C GLY A 201 -15.94 -24.33 -11.79
N TRP A 202 -15.78 -25.34 -12.62
CA TRP A 202 -14.59 -26.18 -12.64
C TRP A 202 -13.31 -25.38 -12.98
N GLN A 203 -13.44 -24.33 -13.82
CA GLN A 203 -12.33 -23.50 -14.27
C GLN A 203 -11.59 -22.83 -13.12
N GLY A 204 -12.32 -22.28 -12.13
CA GLY A 204 -11.72 -21.60 -10.99
C GLY A 204 -10.83 -22.53 -10.18
N TYR A 205 -11.30 -23.73 -9.87
CA TYR A 205 -10.51 -24.74 -9.16
C TYR A 205 -9.34 -25.24 -9.99
N ASN A 206 -9.52 -25.43 -11.31
CA ASN A 206 -8.44 -25.86 -12.19
C ASN A 206 -7.33 -24.78 -12.27
N GLN A 207 -7.70 -23.50 -12.38
CA GLN A 207 -6.73 -22.39 -12.38
C GLN A 207 -5.96 -22.30 -11.07
N ALA A 208 -6.64 -22.49 -9.93
CA ALA A 208 -5.98 -22.53 -8.62
C ALA A 208 -4.97 -23.69 -8.53
N ALA A 209 -5.34 -24.88 -9.01
CA ALA A 209 -4.47 -26.05 -9.08
C ALA A 209 -3.28 -25.82 -10.02
N GLN A 210 -3.51 -25.22 -11.19
CA GLN A 210 -2.46 -24.88 -12.16
C GLN A 210 -1.46 -23.86 -11.62
N TYR A 211 -1.92 -22.88 -10.84
CA TYR A 211 -1.02 -21.93 -10.19
C TYR A 211 0.00 -22.65 -9.29
N CYS A 212 -0.49 -23.58 -8.44
CA CYS A 212 0.37 -24.39 -7.58
C CYS A 212 1.29 -25.31 -8.38
N LEU A 213 0.78 -25.93 -9.45
CA LEU A 213 1.55 -26.80 -10.34
C LEU A 213 2.71 -26.04 -10.99
N THR A 214 2.44 -24.84 -11.52
CA THR A 214 3.44 -24.01 -12.22
C THR A 214 4.56 -23.58 -11.28
N HIS A 215 4.21 -23.19 -10.05
CA HIS A 215 5.17 -22.67 -9.08
C HIS A 215 5.70 -23.74 -8.11
N ASN A 216 5.30 -25.00 -8.27
CA ASN A 216 5.66 -26.12 -7.39
C ASN A 216 5.36 -25.85 -5.90
N LEU A 217 4.14 -25.40 -5.62
CA LEU A 217 3.68 -24.98 -4.30
C LEU A 217 2.47 -25.82 -3.86
N ASN A 218 2.38 -26.12 -2.55
CA ASN A 218 1.19 -26.67 -1.90
C ASN A 218 0.50 -27.81 -2.72
N LEU A 219 1.27 -28.78 -3.20
CA LEU A 219 0.80 -29.81 -4.14
C LEU A 219 -0.40 -30.61 -3.59
N GLU A 220 -0.48 -30.87 -2.28
CA GLU A 220 -1.62 -31.55 -1.65
C GLU A 220 -2.92 -30.75 -1.77
N GLU A 221 -2.87 -29.45 -1.49
CA GLU A 221 -4.03 -28.56 -1.64
C GLU A 221 -4.42 -28.41 -3.12
N ALA A 222 -3.41 -28.31 -4.00
CA ALA A 222 -3.62 -28.26 -5.44
C ALA A 222 -4.34 -29.50 -5.99
N LEU A 223 -4.00 -30.69 -5.49
CA LEU A 223 -4.70 -31.95 -5.81
C LEU A 223 -6.17 -31.90 -5.34
N THR A 224 -6.43 -31.35 -4.14
CA THR A 224 -7.80 -31.15 -3.64
C THR A 224 -8.62 -30.24 -4.56
N TRP A 225 -8.00 -29.17 -5.07
CA TRP A 225 -8.65 -28.27 -6.04
C TRP A 225 -8.85 -28.95 -7.40
N ALA A 226 -7.89 -29.73 -7.89
CA ALA A 226 -8.04 -30.52 -9.13
C ALA A 226 -9.18 -31.51 -9.02
N ASP A 227 -9.29 -32.22 -7.90
CA ASP A 227 -10.40 -33.16 -7.63
C ASP A 227 -11.76 -32.46 -7.61
N ARG A 228 -11.81 -31.26 -6.97
CA ARG A 228 -13.04 -30.45 -6.97
C ARG A 228 -13.42 -29.96 -8.36
N SER A 229 -12.44 -29.59 -9.18
CA SER A 229 -12.64 -29.20 -10.58
C SER A 229 -13.26 -30.39 -11.39
N ILE A 230 -12.68 -31.59 -11.27
CA ILE A 230 -13.14 -32.80 -11.93
C ILE A 230 -14.56 -33.17 -11.48
N ALA A 231 -14.84 -33.11 -10.18
CA ALA A 231 -16.17 -33.40 -9.62
C ALA A 231 -17.27 -32.44 -10.13
N ILE A 232 -16.94 -31.20 -10.51
CA ILE A 232 -17.90 -30.25 -11.10
C ILE A 232 -18.13 -30.57 -12.59
N ASN A 233 -17.05 -30.77 -13.35
CA ASN A 233 -17.12 -31.12 -14.78
C ASN A 233 -15.79 -31.74 -15.22
N GLU A 234 -15.75 -33.05 -15.33
CA GLU A 234 -14.59 -33.79 -15.85
C GLU A 234 -14.30 -33.41 -17.30
N ASN A 235 -13.04 -33.06 -17.59
CA ASN A 235 -12.58 -32.77 -18.93
C ASN A 235 -11.05 -32.93 -19.04
N ALA A 236 -10.53 -32.94 -20.27
CA ALA A 236 -9.10 -33.14 -20.51
C ALA A 236 -8.20 -32.15 -19.76
N SER A 237 -8.61 -30.85 -19.61
CA SER A 237 -7.78 -29.83 -18.97
C SER A 237 -7.54 -30.15 -17.50
N ASN A 238 -8.57 -30.49 -16.72
CA ASN A 238 -8.41 -30.77 -15.30
C ASN A 238 -7.83 -32.16 -15.01
N LEU A 239 -8.08 -33.16 -15.86
CA LEU A 239 -7.41 -34.46 -15.78
C LEU A 239 -5.89 -34.31 -15.99
N TRP A 240 -5.46 -33.56 -17.02
CA TRP A 240 -4.05 -33.26 -17.25
C TRP A 240 -3.42 -32.51 -16.08
N THR A 241 -4.10 -31.50 -15.55
CA THR A 241 -3.62 -30.76 -14.35
C THR A 241 -3.40 -31.72 -13.17
N LYS A 242 -4.38 -32.62 -12.89
CA LYS A 242 -4.25 -33.59 -11.81
C LYS A 242 -3.11 -34.58 -12.08
N ALA A 243 -2.98 -35.10 -13.30
CA ALA A 243 -1.91 -36.02 -13.67
C ALA A 243 -0.53 -35.40 -13.45
N ASP A 244 -0.35 -34.13 -13.85
CA ASP A 244 0.94 -33.41 -13.68
C ASP A 244 1.24 -33.10 -12.21
N LEU A 245 0.23 -32.78 -11.40
CA LEU A 245 0.38 -32.61 -9.95
C LEU A 245 0.80 -33.93 -9.28
N LEU A 246 0.15 -35.04 -9.61
CA LEU A 246 0.50 -36.38 -9.11
C LEU A 246 1.93 -36.76 -9.48
N GLN A 247 2.35 -36.46 -10.71
CA GLN A 247 3.71 -36.73 -11.16
C GLN A 247 4.72 -35.94 -10.34
N LYS A 248 4.45 -34.64 -10.11
CA LYS A 248 5.31 -33.78 -9.25
C LYS A 248 5.33 -34.23 -7.80
N ALA A 249 4.21 -34.74 -7.28
CA ALA A 249 4.10 -35.29 -5.93
C ALA A 249 4.73 -36.68 -5.76
N GLY A 250 5.25 -37.29 -6.84
CA GLY A 250 5.88 -38.60 -6.82
C GLY A 250 4.91 -39.79 -7.07
N ASN A 251 3.62 -39.51 -7.27
CA ASN A 251 2.56 -40.52 -7.50
C ASN A 251 2.45 -40.91 -8.99
N VAL A 252 3.56 -41.42 -9.55
CA VAL A 252 3.73 -41.63 -11.00
C VAL A 252 2.71 -42.67 -11.55
N ALA A 253 2.42 -43.74 -10.82
CA ALA A 253 1.50 -44.77 -11.25
C ALA A 253 0.07 -44.22 -11.44
N GLU A 254 -0.43 -43.43 -10.49
CA GLU A 254 -1.76 -42.80 -10.59
C GLU A 254 -1.79 -41.74 -11.71
N SER A 255 -0.72 -40.95 -11.87
CA SER A 255 -0.59 -39.98 -12.96
C SER A 255 -0.75 -40.63 -14.33
N GLN A 256 -0.17 -41.85 -14.53
CA GLN A 256 -0.23 -42.58 -15.80
C GLN A 256 -1.64 -43.08 -16.12
N THR A 257 -2.47 -43.35 -15.12
CA THR A 257 -3.86 -43.82 -15.34
C THR A 257 -4.82 -42.73 -15.78
N LEU A 258 -4.44 -41.47 -15.57
CA LEU A 258 -5.23 -40.26 -15.94
C LEU A 258 -4.89 -39.72 -17.34
N ARG A 259 -3.82 -40.19 -17.95
CA ARG A 259 -3.33 -39.75 -19.27
C ARG A 259 -3.85 -40.65 -20.39
#